data_40c791a3370ed7cd18d94e479c9c429b
#
_entry.id   40c791a3370ed7cd18d94e479c9c429b
#
_cell.length_a   1.000
_cell.length_b   1.000
_cell.length_c   1.000
_cell.angle_alpha   90.00
_cell.angle_beta   90.00
_cell.angle_gamma   90.00
#
_symmetry.space_group_name_H-M   'P 1'
#
loop_
_entity.id
_entity.type
_entity.pdbx_description
1 polymer ?
#
loop_
_entity_poly.entity_id
_entity_poly.type
_entity_poly.pdbx_seq_one_letter_code
_entity_poly.pdbx_strand_id
1 'polypeptide(L)'
;DLTNFTSAVIDERAFVKLSGAIDAAKASGDAEIVAGGTYDRSKGWYIRPTLITSTNPGNDIFRTEYFGPILGIFVYDDADFDKVLDLVDTASAYALTGSILATDRAAVELAQQRLRFAAGNFYIN
;
A
#
# COMPACT_ATOMS: atom_id res chain seq x y z
N ASP A 1 21.56 5.71 -13.75
CA ASP A 1 21.38 7.16 -13.61
C ASP A 1 21.04 7.49 -12.15
N LEU A 2 21.90 8.26 -11.49
CA LEU A 2 21.73 8.62 -10.07
C LEU A 2 20.59 9.63 -9.83
N THR A 3 19.95 10.14 -10.87
CA THR A 3 18.73 10.96 -10.77
C THR A 3 17.47 10.13 -10.59
N ASN A 4 17.52 8.82 -10.84
CA ASN A 4 16.42 7.91 -10.62
C ASN A 4 16.60 7.20 -9.27
N PHE A 5 15.61 7.35 -8.38
CA PHE A 5 15.61 6.72 -7.05
C PHE A 5 15.08 5.29 -7.02
N THR A 6 14.69 4.75 -8.17
CA THR A 6 14.24 3.36 -8.30
C THR A 6 15.32 2.51 -8.95
N SER A 7 15.51 1.29 -8.43
CA SER A 7 16.47 0.33 -8.93
C SER A 7 15.83 -1.06 -9.02
N ALA A 8 16.62 -2.07 -9.39
CA ALA A 8 16.18 -3.46 -9.32
C ALA A 8 15.85 -3.84 -7.86
N VAL A 9 14.88 -4.73 -7.68
CA VAL A 9 14.62 -5.35 -6.38
C VAL A 9 15.73 -6.34 -6.03
N ILE A 10 15.81 -6.71 -4.75
CA ILE A 10 17.01 -7.33 -4.18
C ILE A 10 17.38 -8.69 -4.80
N ASP A 11 16.39 -9.53 -5.13
CA ASP A 11 16.62 -10.87 -5.66
C ASP A 11 15.44 -11.38 -6.51
N GLU A 12 15.58 -12.59 -7.05
CA GLU A 12 14.55 -13.24 -7.85
C GLU A 12 13.28 -13.52 -7.05
N ARG A 13 13.37 -13.86 -5.77
CA ARG A 13 12.19 -14.14 -4.93
C ARG A 13 11.35 -12.89 -4.76
N ALA A 14 11.98 -11.75 -4.51
CA ALA A 14 11.32 -10.46 -4.46
C ALA A 14 10.66 -10.12 -5.80
N PHE A 15 11.36 -10.34 -6.91
CA PHE A 15 10.82 -10.13 -8.25
C PHE A 15 9.59 -10.99 -8.53
N VAL A 16 9.64 -12.30 -8.25
CA VAL A 16 8.52 -13.23 -8.47
C VAL A 16 7.31 -12.85 -7.59
N LYS A 17 7.54 -12.53 -6.32
CA LYS A 17 6.49 -12.08 -5.41
C LYS A 17 5.78 -10.82 -5.92
N LEU A 18 6.54 -9.83 -6.36
CA LEU A 18 6.02 -8.53 -6.80
C LEU A 18 5.35 -8.61 -8.18
N SER A 19 5.96 -9.31 -9.14
CA SER A 19 5.33 -9.54 -10.45
C SER A 19 4.05 -10.34 -10.32
N GLY A 20 4.02 -11.35 -9.45
CA GLY A 20 2.81 -12.11 -9.13
C GLY A 20 1.70 -11.26 -8.52
N ALA A 21 2.04 -10.32 -7.64
CA ALA A 21 1.06 -9.36 -7.08
C ALA A 21 0.46 -8.44 -8.16
N ILE A 22 1.30 -7.95 -9.08
CA ILE A 22 0.86 -7.14 -10.21
C ILE A 22 -0.07 -7.94 -11.14
N ASP A 23 0.27 -9.19 -11.44
CA ASP A 23 -0.54 -10.04 -12.30
C ASP A 23 -1.87 -10.44 -11.62
N ALA A 24 -1.83 -10.70 -10.31
CA ALA A 24 -3.05 -10.94 -9.53
C ALA A 24 -3.98 -9.71 -9.54
N ALA A 25 -3.45 -8.51 -9.38
CA ALA A 25 -4.22 -7.28 -9.47
C ALA A 25 -4.84 -7.06 -10.87
N LYS A 26 -4.11 -7.37 -11.94
CA LYS A 26 -4.63 -7.32 -13.32
C LYS A 26 -5.77 -8.32 -13.56
N ALA A 27 -5.71 -9.48 -12.92
CA ALA A 27 -6.71 -10.53 -13.05
C ALA A 27 -7.91 -10.34 -12.10
N SER A 28 -7.78 -9.47 -11.10
CA SER A 28 -8.82 -9.23 -10.10
C SER A 28 -9.95 -8.38 -10.69
N GLY A 29 -11.19 -8.73 -10.36
CA GLY A 29 -12.37 -7.93 -10.70
C GLY A 29 -12.61 -6.73 -9.78
N ASP A 30 -11.88 -6.63 -8.66
CA ASP A 30 -12.02 -5.61 -7.63
C ASP A 30 -10.78 -4.71 -7.48
N ALA A 31 -9.79 -4.86 -8.37
CA ALA A 31 -8.58 -4.05 -8.38
C ALA A 31 -8.29 -3.45 -9.76
N GLU A 32 -7.65 -2.28 -9.77
CA GLU A 32 -7.24 -1.57 -10.97
C GLU A 32 -5.80 -1.07 -10.82
N ILE A 33 -4.99 -1.22 -11.87
CA ILE A 33 -3.66 -0.62 -11.94
C ILE A 33 -3.77 0.79 -12.51
N VAL A 34 -3.60 1.77 -11.65
CA VAL A 34 -3.68 3.20 -12.00
C VAL A 34 -2.39 3.69 -12.67
N ALA A 35 -1.25 3.16 -12.26
CA ALA A 35 0.05 3.51 -12.83
C ALA A 35 1.05 2.36 -12.69
N GLY A 36 2.04 2.28 -13.56
CA GLY A 36 3.05 1.23 -13.55
C GLY A 36 2.56 -0.09 -14.13
N GLY A 37 2.56 -1.15 -13.34
CA GLY A 37 2.02 -2.47 -13.71
C GLY A 37 2.89 -3.27 -14.68
N THR A 38 4.15 -2.89 -14.87
CA THR A 38 5.09 -3.61 -15.74
C THR A 38 6.36 -3.99 -14.98
N TYR A 39 7.02 -5.02 -15.48
CA TYR A 39 8.27 -5.52 -14.90
C TYR A 39 9.14 -6.14 -15.99
N ASP A 40 10.46 -6.18 -15.77
CA ASP A 40 11.42 -6.73 -16.73
C ASP A 40 12.56 -7.44 -15.98
N ARG A 41 12.85 -8.68 -16.39
CA ARG A 41 13.94 -9.49 -15.85
C ARG A 41 15.10 -9.68 -16.82
N SER A 42 15.06 -9.07 -18.01
CA SER A 42 16.04 -9.30 -19.06
C SER A 42 17.44 -8.77 -18.71
N LYS A 43 17.52 -7.72 -17.88
CA LYS A 43 18.77 -7.09 -17.43
C LYS A 43 18.92 -7.04 -15.91
N GLY A 44 17.94 -7.50 -15.17
CA GLY A 44 17.88 -7.45 -13.70
C GLY A 44 16.44 -7.57 -13.21
N TRP A 45 16.26 -7.55 -11.91
CA TRP A 45 14.97 -7.75 -11.25
C TRP A 45 14.18 -6.44 -11.16
N TYR A 46 13.79 -5.87 -12.31
CA TYR A 46 13.13 -4.57 -12.37
C TYR A 46 11.60 -4.67 -12.24
N ILE A 47 11.07 -4.03 -11.22
CA ILE A 47 9.63 -3.81 -11.02
C ILE A 47 9.38 -2.30 -11.16
N ARG A 48 8.52 -1.90 -12.07
CA ARG A 48 8.14 -0.50 -12.20
C ARG A 48 7.29 -0.09 -11.00
N PRO A 49 7.52 1.09 -10.39
CA PRO A 49 6.64 1.62 -9.34
C PRO A 49 5.18 1.56 -9.79
N THR A 50 4.35 0.92 -8.98
CA THR A 50 2.99 0.53 -9.37
C THR A 50 2.00 1.02 -8.33
N LEU A 51 0.94 1.70 -8.78
CA LEU A 51 -0.20 2.10 -7.97
C LEU A 51 -1.39 1.21 -8.30
N ILE A 52 -1.98 0.61 -7.29
CA ILE A 52 -3.14 -0.28 -7.40
C ILE A 52 -4.26 0.25 -6.52
N THR A 53 -5.42 0.51 -7.10
CA THR A 53 -6.64 0.78 -6.33
C THR A 53 -7.45 -0.51 -6.18
N SER A 54 -8.16 -0.66 -5.06
CA SER A 54 -9.15 -1.72 -4.91
C SER A 54 -10.38 -1.19 -4.18
N THR A 55 -11.54 -1.65 -4.61
CA THR A 55 -12.82 -1.40 -3.94
C THR A 55 -13.11 -2.39 -2.81
N ASN A 56 -12.31 -3.46 -2.72
CA ASN A 56 -12.42 -4.47 -1.68
C ASN A 56 -11.35 -4.24 -0.60
N PRO A 57 -11.72 -3.79 0.61
CA PRO A 57 -10.76 -3.57 1.69
C PRO A 57 -10.10 -4.85 2.19
N GLY A 58 -10.66 -6.02 1.86
CA GLY A 58 -10.08 -7.35 2.14
C GLY A 58 -9.09 -7.83 1.09
N ASN A 59 -8.83 -7.05 0.02
CA ASN A 59 -7.88 -7.43 -1.02
C ASN A 59 -6.47 -7.61 -0.43
N ASP A 60 -5.75 -8.62 -0.93
CA ASP A 60 -4.42 -9.00 -0.45
C ASP A 60 -3.39 -7.86 -0.56
N ILE A 61 -3.60 -6.91 -1.47
CA ILE A 61 -2.73 -5.73 -1.62
C ILE A 61 -2.65 -4.88 -0.35
N PHE A 62 -3.64 -4.92 0.55
CA PHE A 62 -3.66 -4.19 1.82
C PHE A 62 -3.18 -5.04 3.00
N ARG A 63 -3.02 -6.34 2.83
CA ARG A 63 -2.74 -7.30 3.91
C ARG A 63 -1.33 -7.86 3.88
N THR A 64 -0.77 -8.02 2.67
CA THR A 64 0.54 -8.60 2.46
C THR A 64 1.62 -7.53 2.40
N GLU A 65 2.67 -7.67 3.21
CA GLU A 65 3.88 -6.86 3.09
C GLU A 65 4.70 -7.35 1.89
N TYR A 66 4.59 -6.64 0.77
CA TYR A 66 5.29 -7.01 -0.46
C TYR A 66 6.77 -6.64 -0.46
N PHE A 67 7.15 -5.63 0.30
CA PHE A 67 8.53 -5.14 0.41
C PHE A 67 9.13 -4.73 -0.94
N GLY A 68 8.37 -3.93 -1.69
CA GLY A 68 8.77 -3.46 -3.03
C GLY A 68 7.94 -2.27 -3.51
N PRO A 69 8.14 -1.81 -4.74
CA PRO A 69 7.58 -0.57 -5.25
C PRO A 69 6.11 -0.72 -5.69
N ILE A 70 5.26 -1.21 -4.81
CA ILE A 70 3.81 -1.33 -5.02
C ILE A 70 3.10 -0.57 -3.90
N LEU A 71 2.15 0.30 -4.27
CA LEU A 71 1.29 1.03 -3.34
C LEU A 71 -0.17 0.64 -3.59
N GLY A 72 -0.82 0.10 -2.56
CA GLY A 72 -2.27 -0.12 -2.53
C GLY A 72 -3.00 1.13 -2.07
N ILE A 73 -4.09 1.49 -2.74
CA ILE A 73 -4.92 2.64 -2.44
C ILE A 73 -6.37 2.17 -2.27
N PHE A 74 -6.96 2.49 -1.14
CA PHE A 74 -8.38 2.30 -0.87
C PHE A 74 -9.06 3.66 -0.71
N VAL A 75 -10.05 3.93 -1.55
CA VAL A 75 -10.86 5.16 -1.48
C VAL A 75 -12.14 4.84 -0.75
N TYR A 76 -12.50 5.64 0.23
CA TYR A 76 -13.69 5.45 1.06
C TYR A 76 -14.53 6.72 1.12
N ASP A 77 -15.81 6.59 1.50
CA ASP A 77 -16.70 7.70 1.74
C ASP A 77 -16.40 8.33 3.12
N ASP A 78 -16.46 9.64 3.23
CA ASP A 78 -16.20 10.35 4.49
C ASP A 78 -17.07 9.84 5.64
N ALA A 79 -18.29 9.38 5.35
CA ALA A 79 -19.19 8.78 6.34
C ALA A 79 -18.66 7.46 6.93
N ASP A 80 -17.71 6.81 6.28
CA ASP A 80 -17.12 5.54 6.70
C ASP A 80 -15.78 5.71 7.45
N PHE A 81 -15.39 6.94 7.80
CA PHE A 81 -14.10 7.24 8.43
C PHE A 81 -13.82 6.36 9.66
N ASP A 82 -14.78 6.21 10.57
CA ASP A 82 -14.66 5.35 11.76
C ASP A 82 -14.36 3.88 11.39
N LYS A 83 -15.07 3.34 10.39
CA LYS A 83 -14.87 1.96 9.93
C LYS A 83 -13.51 1.78 9.28
N VAL A 84 -13.04 2.81 8.58
CA VAL A 84 -11.71 2.79 7.95
C VAL A 84 -10.60 2.81 8.99
N LEU A 85 -10.76 3.50 10.12
CA LEU A 85 -9.81 3.44 11.22
C LEU A 85 -9.70 2.02 11.79
N ASP A 86 -10.81 1.31 11.98
CA ASP A 86 -10.79 -0.10 12.39
C ASP A 86 -10.12 -1.00 11.35
N LEU A 87 -10.37 -0.72 10.08
CA LEU A 87 -9.75 -1.44 8.98
C LEU A 87 -8.23 -1.25 8.98
N VAL A 88 -7.75 -0.02 9.13
CA VAL A 88 -6.31 0.30 9.20
C VAL A 88 -5.64 -0.43 10.37
N ASP A 89 -6.29 -0.47 11.54
CA ASP A 89 -5.74 -1.15 12.72
C ASP A 89 -5.66 -2.69 12.55
N THR A 90 -6.54 -3.27 11.72
CA THR A 90 -6.69 -4.73 11.65
C THR A 90 -6.28 -5.36 10.30
N ALA A 91 -6.07 -4.56 9.26
CA ALA A 91 -5.87 -5.09 7.89
C ALA A 91 -4.56 -5.86 7.74
N SER A 92 -3.48 -5.42 8.39
CA SER A 92 -2.15 -6.04 8.29
C SER A 92 -1.59 -6.38 9.67
N ALA A 93 -0.83 -7.45 9.74
CA ALA A 93 -0.04 -7.79 10.93
C ALA A 93 1.25 -6.95 11.04
N TYR A 94 1.56 -6.13 10.05
CA TYR A 94 2.80 -5.36 9.95
C TYR A 94 2.48 -3.87 9.87
N ALA A 95 3.13 -3.07 10.69
CA ALA A 95 3.05 -1.62 10.59
C ALA A 95 4.29 -0.96 11.20
N LEU A 96 5.28 -0.67 10.38
CA LEU A 96 6.47 0.04 10.80
C LEU A 96 6.17 1.52 11.03
N THR A 97 5.47 2.14 10.09
CA THR A 97 5.18 3.58 10.09
C THR A 97 3.75 3.84 9.63
N GLY A 98 3.04 4.67 10.37
CA GLY A 98 1.74 5.23 9.99
C GLY A 98 1.78 6.74 9.91
N SER A 99 0.89 7.33 9.14
CA SER A 99 0.70 8.79 9.10
C SER A 99 -0.75 9.16 8.85
N ILE A 100 -1.16 10.32 9.39
CA ILE A 100 -2.43 10.97 9.11
C ILE A 100 -2.14 12.33 8.50
N LEU A 101 -2.78 12.60 7.37
CA LEU A 101 -2.75 13.87 6.67
C LEU A 101 -4.19 14.42 6.64
N ALA A 102 -4.51 15.36 7.52
CA ALA A 102 -5.84 15.94 7.62
C ALA A 102 -5.79 17.36 8.17
N THR A 103 -6.71 18.20 7.71
CA THR A 103 -6.91 19.57 8.21
C THR A 103 -7.94 19.64 9.33
N ASP A 104 -8.86 18.69 9.41
CA ASP A 104 -9.85 18.59 10.49
C ASP A 104 -9.18 18.04 11.76
N ARG A 105 -9.15 18.89 12.80
CA ARG A 105 -8.55 18.53 14.10
C ARG A 105 -9.29 17.42 14.82
N ALA A 106 -10.61 17.36 14.70
CA ALA A 106 -11.39 16.31 15.34
C ALA A 106 -11.10 14.94 14.70
N ALA A 107 -10.98 14.89 13.38
CA ALA A 107 -10.57 13.70 12.65
C ALA A 107 -9.15 13.25 13.04
N VAL A 108 -8.21 14.19 13.18
CA VAL A 108 -6.84 13.91 13.64
C VAL A 108 -6.85 13.32 15.04
N GLU A 109 -7.57 13.93 15.99
CA GLU A 109 -7.66 13.46 17.38
C GLU A 109 -8.26 12.05 17.47
N LEU A 110 -9.36 11.82 16.76
CA LEU A 110 -10.01 10.51 16.70
C LEU A 110 -9.07 9.44 16.14
N ALA A 111 -8.42 9.74 15.02
CA ALA A 111 -7.49 8.81 14.40
C ALA A 111 -6.27 8.52 15.29
N GLN A 112 -5.72 9.53 15.98
CA GLN A 112 -4.64 9.32 16.95
C GLN A 112 -5.05 8.39 18.09
N GLN A 113 -6.26 8.53 18.60
CA GLN A 113 -6.77 7.66 19.67
C GLN A 113 -6.95 6.22 19.21
N ARG A 114 -7.56 6.03 18.02
CA ARG A 114 -7.89 4.73 17.46
C ARG A 114 -6.64 3.98 16.99
N LEU A 115 -5.69 4.68 16.38
CA LEU A 115 -4.50 4.10 15.75
C LEU A 115 -3.23 4.22 16.59
N ARG A 116 -3.34 4.56 17.90
CA ARG A 116 -2.16 4.80 18.76
C ARG A 116 -1.19 3.62 18.87
N PHE A 117 -1.64 2.41 18.58
CA PHE A 117 -0.83 1.19 18.58
C PHE A 117 -0.75 0.50 17.23
N ALA A 118 -1.31 1.12 16.18
CA ALA A 118 -1.36 0.55 14.83
C ALA A 118 -0.02 0.58 14.10
N ALA A 119 0.97 1.33 14.56
CA ALA A 119 2.29 1.41 13.93
C ALA A 119 3.40 1.71 14.96
N GLY A 120 4.63 1.33 14.62
CA GLY A 120 5.81 1.61 15.45
C GLY A 120 6.14 3.10 15.54
N ASN A 121 5.97 3.84 14.46
CA ASN A 121 6.05 5.30 14.39
C ASN A 121 4.77 5.86 13.80
N PHE A 122 4.29 6.99 14.33
CA PHE A 122 3.07 7.61 13.86
C PHE A 122 3.27 9.12 13.67
N TYR A 123 2.97 9.61 12.47
CA TYR A 123 3.18 11.00 12.07
C TYR A 123 1.84 11.69 11.77
N ILE A 124 1.80 13.01 12.00
CA ILE A 124 0.64 13.86 11.71
C ILE A 124 1.11 15.04 10.88
N ASN A 125 0.51 15.18 9.66
CA ASN A 125 0.76 16.26 8.67
C ASN A 125 2.21 16.41 8.24
#